data_e8d929354bf181fab6a4830ba1ae6db6
#
_entry.id   e8d929354bf181fab6a4830ba1ae6db6
#
_cell.length_a   1.000
_cell.length_b   1.000
_cell.length_c   1.000
_cell.angle_alpha   90.00
_cell.angle_beta   90.00
_cell.angle_gamma   90.00
#
_symmetry.space_group_name_H-M   'P 1'
#
loop_
_entity.id
_entity.type
_entity.pdbx_description
1 polymer ?
#
loop_
_entity_poly.entity_id
_entity_poly.type
_entity_poly.pdbx_seq_one_letter_code
_entity_poly.pdbx_strand_id
1 'polypeptide(L)'
;MRHLAAPALALVAMSVMVAYPQGQATFRSGTRIVPIVTTVTDAEGRLVPGLEQDQFEIFDNDKPQEITFFQNDVQPFTAVVMMDYSASMTANLDRLQAAAEQFLLRMLPEDKAQVGSFSDKIQFSGEFTSDRDDLIFALKDLQFGNPTRLYDAINESMAMLRQAENRKVVLVFTDGDDTASRVDMGDVLDRARDEEVMVYAIGLESEYFNGQRRVRTRPDRGLRRLSDETGGGYFELKKTDELGPTFSRVAQELHSQYTLGFTPATLDGREHELVVRVKQTGMNARARRTYIAAPERLSPAE
;
A
#
# COMPACT_ATOMS: atom_id res chain seq x y z
N MET A 1 -57.86 12.04 -88.81
CA MET A 1 -57.19 10.97 -88.05
C MET A 1 -56.57 11.66 -86.80
N ARG A 2 -56.97 11.23 -85.69
CA ARG A 2 -56.75 11.93 -84.38
C ARG A 2 -55.36 11.59 -83.77
N HIS A 3 -54.56 12.61 -83.52
CA HIS A 3 -53.34 12.46 -82.77
C HIS A 3 -53.65 12.67 -81.29
N LEU A 4 -53.44 11.64 -80.50
CA LEU A 4 -53.48 11.67 -79.02
C LEU A 4 -52.12 12.05 -78.49
N ALA A 5 -52.04 13.20 -77.80
CA ALA A 5 -50.88 13.60 -77.04
C ALA A 5 -51.00 13.05 -75.60
N ALA A 6 -49.99 12.36 -75.15
CA ALA A 6 -49.86 11.90 -73.77
C ALA A 6 -49.16 12.95 -72.89
N PRO A 7 -49.62 13.24 -71.65
CA PRO A 7 -48.94 14.14 -70.77
C PRO A 7 -47.79 13.42 -70.00
N ALA A 8 -46.62 14.02 -69.98
CA ALA A 8 -45.47 13.60 -69.16
C ALA A 8 -45.65 14.02 -67.68
N LEU A 9 -45.70 13.04 -66.81
CA LEU A 9 -45.80 13.23 -65.41
C LEU A 9 -44.35 13.45 -64.79
N ALA A 10 -44.06 14.64 -64.37
CA ALA A 10 -42.76 14.96 -63.69
C ALA A 10 -42.88 14.52 -62.21
N LEU A 11 -42.10 13.53 -61.81
CA LEU A 11 -41.97 13.07 -60.44
C LEU A 11 -40.91 13.98 -59.69
N VAL A 12 -41.38 14.85 -58.81
CA VAL A 12 -40.49 15.61 -57.89
C VAL A 12 -40.16 14.69 -56.75
N ALA A 13 -38.90 14.23 -56.70
CA ALA A 13 -38.38 13.48 -55.56
C ALA A 13 -38.00 14.46 -54.44
N MET A 14 -38.79 14.49 -53.37
CA MET A 14 -38.54 15.26 -52.16
C MET A 14 -37.61 14.48 -51.25
N SER A 15 -36.32 14.85 -51.24
CA SER A 15 -35.29 14.27 -50.34
C SER A 15 -35.53 14.74 -48.94
N VAL A 16 -36.02 13.86 -48.07
CA VAL A 16 -36.12 14.11 -46.62
C VAL A 16 -34.71 13.90 -46.03
N MET A 17 -34.03 15.00 -45.67
CA MET A 17 -32.81 14.93 -44.83
C MET A 17 -33.22 14.53 -43.43
N VAL A 18 -32.94 13.29 -43.07
CA VAL A 18 -33.02 12.84 -41.67
C VAL A 18 -31.79 13.35 -40.95
N ALA A 19 -31.94 14.40 -40.14
CA ALA A 19 -30.91 14.86 -39.21
C ALA A 19 -30.77 13.83 -38.10
N TYR A 20 -29.65 13.09 -38.09
CA TYR A 20 -29.27 12.27 -36.93
C TYR A 20 -28.83 13.21 -35.81
N PRO A 21 -29.39 13.09 -34.59
CA PRO A 21 -28.89 13.82 -33.47
C PRO A 21 -27.46 13.33 -33.21
N GLN A 22 -26.46 14.22 -33.35
CA GLN A 22 -25.12 13.98 -32.83
C GLN A 22 -25.27 13.84 -31.32
N GLY A 23 -25.19 12.63 -30.82
CA GLY A 23 -25.10 12.38 -29.40
C GLY A 23 -23.89 13.12 -28.84
N GLN A 24 -24.17 14.18 -28.10
CA GLN A 24 -23.12 14.78 -27.26
C GLN A 24 -22.57 13.65 -26.38
N ALA A 25 -21.30 13.34 -26.58
CA ALA A 25 -20.58 12.48 -25.66
C ALA A 25 -20.65 13.15 -24.28
N THR A 26 -21.55 12.68 -23.43
CA THR A 26 -21.59 13.01 -22.01
C THR A 26 -20.35 12.37 -21.43
N PHE A 27 -19.26 13.15 -21.31
CA PHE A 27 -18.17 12.79 -20.43
C PHE A 27 -18.78 12.72 -19.02
N ARG A 28 -19.11 11.52 -18.58
CA ARG A 28 -19.28 11.25 -17.15
C ARG A 28 -17.87 11.41 -16.58
N SER A 29 -17.57 12.60 -16.07
CA SER A 29 -16.47 12.80 -15.17
C SER A 29 -16.75 11.92 -13.95
N GLY A 30 -16.18 10.73 -13.93
CA GLY A 30 -16.16 9.90 -12.74
C GLY A 30 -15.45 10.70 -11.67
N THR A 31 -16.15 11.05 -10.61
CA THR A 31 -15.58 11.75 -9.47
C THR A 31 -14.62 10.76 -8.79
N ARG A 32 -13.31 10.90 -9.05
CA ARG A 32 -12.31 10.03 -8.43
C ARG A 32 -12.12 10.46 -6.98
N ILE A 33 -12.46 9.59 -6.05
CA ILE A 33 -12.10 9.76 -4.64
C ILE A 33 -10.66 9.25 -4.45
N VAL A 34 -9.83 10.06 -3.80
CA VAL A 34 -8.49 9.67 -3.36
C VAL A 34 -8.60 9.12 -1.95
N PRO A 35 -8.48 7.78 -1.75
CA PRO A 35 -8.55 7.18 -0.43
C PRO A 35 -7.23 7.42 0.33
N ILE A 36 -7.34 7.73 1.63
CA ILE A 36 -6.21 8.01 2.50
C ILE A 36 -6.35 7.19 3.76
N VAL A 37 -5.53 6.16 3.89
CA VAL A 37 -5.45 5.39 5.13
C VAL A 37 -4.62 6.16 6.15
N THR A 38 -5.18 6.37 7.33
CA THR A 38 -4.61 7.24 8.35
C THR A 38 -4.53 6.53 9.70
N THR A 39 -3.37 6.50 10.31
CA THR A 39 -3.15 6.08 11.69
C THR A 39 -3.12 7.31 12.57
N VAL A 40 -3.85 7.30 13.69
CA VAL A 40 -3.81 8.38 14.68
C VAL A 40 -3.25 7.88 15.99
N THR A 41 -2.29 8.64 16.54
CA THR A 41 -1.70 8.38 17.86
C THR A 41 -1.75 9.62 18.73
N ASP A 42 -1.80 9.42 20.05
CA ASP A 42 -1.61 10.49 21.03
C ASP A 42 -0.12 10.86 21.20
N ALA A 43 0.15 11.79 22.12
CA ALA A 43 1.52 12.26 22.42
C ALA A 43 2.43 11.15 22.96
N GLU A 44 1.88 10.13 23.61
CA GLU A 44 2.58 8.96 24.12
C GLU A 44 2.72 7.85 23.06
N GLY A 45 2.21 8.09 21.84
CA GLY A 45 2.25 7.15 20.72
C GLY A 45 1.25 6.00 20.82
N ARG A 46 0.20 6.11 21.66
CA ARG A 46 -0.89 5.15 21.75
C ARG A 46 -1.91 5.41 20.65
N LEU A 47 -2.47 4.36 20.09
CA LEU A 47 -3.51 4.45 19.07
C LEU A 47 -4.76 5.13 19.62
N VAL A 48 -5.35 6.02 18.84
CA VAL A 48 -6.58 6.75 19.18
C VAL A 48 -7.70 6.29 18.25
N PRO A 49 -8.53 5.32 18.67
CA PRO A 49 -9.73 4.92 17.91
C PRO A 49 -10.91 5.85 18.20
N GLY A 50 -11.96 5.76 17.36
CA GLY A 50 -13.27 6.38 17.64
C GLY A 50 -13.35 7.87 17.35
N LEU A 51 -12.44 8.44 16.57
CA LEU A 51 -12.57 9.80 16.05
C LEU A 51 -13.62 9.83 14.92
N GLU A 52 -14.30 10.97 14.82
CA GLU A 52 -15.31 11.25 13.80
C GLU A 52 -14.74 12.14 12.68
N GLN A 53 -15.42 12.18 11.53
CA GLN A 53 -14.98 12.91 10.33
C GLN A 53 -14.64 14.39 10.59
N ASP A 54 -15.43 15.07 11.39
CA ASP A 54 -15.28 16.50 11.69
C ASP A 54 -14.03 16.84 12.49
N GLN A 55 -13.36 15.84 13.06
CA GLN A 55 -12.09 15.98 13.78
C GLN A 55 -10.87 15.97 12.87
N PHE A 56 -11.04 15.66 11.57
CA PHE A 56 -9.96 15.60 10.61
C PHE A 56 -9.94 16.80 9.68
N GLU A 57 -8.76 17.05 9.11
CA GLU A 57 -8.52 17.99 8.02
C GLU A 57 -7.60 17.34 7.00
N ILE A 58 -7.90 17.54 5.70
CA ILE A 58 -7.07 17.09 4.58
C ILE A 58 -6.59 18.33 3.82
N PHE A 59 -5.31 18.33 3.44
CA PHE A 59 -4.72 19.35 2.57
C PHE A 59 -4.09 18.67 1.37
N ASP A 60 -4.35 19.22 0.18
CA ASP A 60 -3.76 18.86 -1.11
C ASP A 60 -2.97 20.05 -1.62
N ASN A 61 -1.63 19.94 -1.71
CA ASN A 61 -0.74 21.05 -2.02
C ASN A 61 -1.07 22.30 -1.18
N ASP A 62 -1.13 22.13 0.15
CA ASP A 62 -1.47 23.15 1.15
C ASP A 62 -2.90 23.72 1.07
N LYS A 63 -3.75 23.23 0.15
CA LYS A 63 -5.14 23.66 0.04
C LYS A 63 -6.08 22.73 0.81
N PRO A 64 -6.92 23.27 1.69
CA PRO A 64 -7.88 22.43 2.43
C PRO A 64 -8.86 21.78 1.46
N GLN A 65 -9.16 20.49 1.71
CA GLN A 65 -10.09 19.67 0.95
C GLN A 65 -11.26 19.23 1.80
N GLU A 66 -12.43 19.13 1.18
CA GLU A 66 -13.60 18.54 1.82
C GLU A 66 -13.46 17.03 1.90
N ILE A 67 -13.69 16.45 3.08
CA ILE A 67 -13.70 14.99 3.27
C ILE A 67 -15.04 14.47 2.73
N THR A 68 -14.97 13.80 1.58
CA THR A 68 -16.16 13.25 0.89
C THR A 68 -16.40 11.78 1.21
N PHE A 69 -15.44 11.12 1.84
CA PHE A 69 -15.53 9.74 2.32
C PHE A 69 -14.87 9.62 3.69
N PHE A 70 -15.51 8.92 4.60
CA PHE A 70 -14.99 8.65 5.94
C PHE A 70 -15.42 7.27 6.41
N GLN A 71 -14.47 6.50 6.95
CA GLN A 71 -14.72 5.19 7.53
C GLN A 71 -13.78 4.97 8.72
N ASN A 72 -14.33 4.58 9.84
CA ASN A 72 -13.62 4.26 11.09
C ASN A 72 -13.83 2.81 11.54
N ASP A 73 -14.53 2.01 10.75
CA ASP A 73 -14.67 0.58 10.99
C ASP A 73 -13.39 -0.17 10.65
N VAL A 74 -13.18 -1.31 11.29
CA VAL A 74 -12.06 -2.21 10.99
C VAL A 74 -12.15 -2.67 9.53
N GLN A 75 -11.09 -2.40 8.77
CA GLN A 75 -11.00 -2.80 7.38
C GLN A 75 -10.00 -3.95 7.22
N PRO A 76 -10.32 -4.99 6.45
CA PRO A 76 -9.38 -6.07 6.19
C PRO A 76 -8.17 -5.57 5.38
N PHE A 77 -7.06 -6.28 5.52
CA PHE A 77 -5.87 -6.06 4.73
C PHE A 77 -5.37 -7.36 4.08
N THR A 78 -4.55 -7.21 3.05
CA THR A 78 -3.75 -8.28 2.48
C THR A 78 -2.29 -7.91 2.66
N ALA A 79 -1.52 -8.74 3.38
CA ALA A 79 -0.13 -8.45 3.75
C ALA A 79 0.86 -9.47 3.19
N VAL A 80 2.02 -8.98 2.76
CA VAL A 80 3.22 -9.81 2.62
C VAL A 80 4.15 -9.52 3.78
N VAL A 81 4.48 -10.56 4.56
CA VAL A 81 5.38 -10.46 5.72
C VAL A 81 6.74 -11.03 5.30
N MET A 82 7.71 -10.12 5.07
CA MET A 82 9.05 -10.46 4.61
C MET A 82 10.07 -10.39 5.73
N MET A 83 10.80 -11.47 5.92
CA MET A 83 11.80 -11.57 6.98
C MET A 83 13.21 -11.71 6.39
N ASP A 84 14.13 -10.92 6.93
CA ASP A 84 15.55 -11.03 6.61
C ASP A 84 16.12 -12.32 7.20
N TYR A 85 16.58 -13.20 6.31
CA TYR A 85 17.25 -14.46 6.64
C TYR A 85 18.73 -14.44 6.23
N SER A 86 19.34 -13.25 6.27
CA SER A 86 20.78 -13.08 6.09
C SER A 86 21.56 -13.62 7.29
N ALA A 87 22.88 -13.79 7.12
CA ALA A 87 23.73 -14.41 8.14
C ALA A 87 23.78 -13.63 9.47
N SER A 88 23.58 -12.31 9.46
CA SER A 88 23.51 -11.49 10.68
C SER A 88 22.34 -11.89 11.57
N MET A 89 21.24 -12.34 10.95
CA MET A 89 20.00 -12.73 11.65
C MET A 89 20.05 -14.09 12.33
N THR A 90 21.04 -14.95 12.03
CA THR A 90 21.11 -16.34 12.50
C THR A 90 20.93 -16.48 14.02
N ALA A 91 21.53 -15.57 14.81
CA ALA A 91 21.42 -15.61 16.28
C ALA A 91 20.04 -15.17 16.82
N ASN A 92 19.22 -14.51 15.98
CA ASN A 92 17.96 -13.91 16.38
C ASN A 92 16.74 -14.57 15.74
N LEU A 93 16.96 -15.59 14.92
CA LEU A 93 15.91 -16.17 14.07
C LEU A 93 14.72 -16.71 14.84
N ASP A 94 14.96 -17.52 15.88
CA ASP A 94 13.86 -18.09 16.68
C ASP A 94 12.97 -17.00 17.30
N ARG A 95 13.60 -15.88 17.72
CA ARG A 95 12.87 -14.73 18.27
C ARG A 95 12.10 -13.97 17.19
N LEU A 96 12.69 -13.86 16.01
CA LEU A 96 12.02 -13.26 14.87
C LEU A 96 10.79 -14.08 14.45
N GLN A 97 10.95 -15.39 14.30
CA GLN A 97 9.84 -16.30 13.97
C GLN A 97 8.71 -16.20 15.01
N ALA A 98 9.07 -16.28 16.32
CA ALA A 98 8.10 -16.14 17.39
C ALA A 98 7.40 -14.76 17.40
N ALA A 99 8.11 -13.71 17.00
CA ALA A 99 7.53 -12.37 16.89
C ALA A 99 6.58 -12.24 15.68
N ALA A 100 6.98 -12.78 14.52
CA ALA A 100 6.12 -12.82 13.34
C ALA A 100 4.84 -13.64 13.59
N GLU A 101 4.96 -14.76 14.33
CA GLU A 101 3.80 -15.54 14.80
C GLU A 101 2.82 -14.68 15.60
N GLN A 102 3.32 -13.77 16.46
CA GLN A 102 2.46 -12.86 17.22
C GLN A 102 1.66 -11.89 16.31
N PHE A 103 2.19 -11.49 15.18
CA PHE A 103 1.45 -10.74 14.17
C PHE A 103 0.35 -11.61 13.53
N LEU A 104 0.71 -12.79 13.05
CA LEU A 104 -0.21 -13.70 12.37
C LEU A 104 -1.38 -14.13 13.28
N LEU A 105 -1.12 -14.41 14.55
CA LEU A 105 -2.15 -14.77 15.52
C LEU A 105 -3.17 -13.64 15.79
N ARG A 106 -2.85 -12.40 15.43
CA ARG A 106 -3.73 -11.24 15.58
C ARG A 106 -4.48 -10.84 14.32
N MET A 107 -4.25 -11.54 13.22
CA MET A 107 -5.03 -11.34 12.00
C MET A 107 -6.51 -11.66 12.27
N LEU A 108 -7.39 -10.92 11.65
CA LEU A 108 -8.82 -11.19 11.66
C LEU A 108 -9.18 -12.21 10.55
N PRO A 109 -10.35 -12.84 10.60
CA PRO A 109 -10.73 -13.85 9.60
C PRO A 109 -10.75 -13.34 8.15
N GLU A 110 -10.98 -12.05 7.94
CA GLU A 110 -11.04 -11.41 6.64
C GLU A 110 -9.67 -10.96 6.12
N ASP A 111 -8.66 -10.92 6.99
CA ASP A 111 -7.29 -10.58 6.61
C ASP A 111 -6.67 -11.76 5.86
N LYS A 112 -5.79 -11.42 4.93
CA LYS A 112 -4.97 -12.42 4.22
C LYS A 112 -3.50 -12.07 4.34
N ALA A 113 -2.67 -13.09 4.45
CA ALA A 113 -1.23 -12.90 4.42
C ALA A 113 -0.53 -13.95 3.57
N GLN A 114 0.68 -13.60 3.18
CA GLN A 114 1.69 -14.49 2.66
C GLN A 114 2.99 -14.19 3.41
N VAL A 115 3.72 -15.19 3.82
CA VAL A 115 5.01 -15.01 4.48
C VAL A 115 6.14 -15.29 3.51
N GLY A 116 7.28 -14.65 3.71
CA GLY A 116 8.45 -14.87 2.88
C GLY A 116 9.74 -14.51 3.59
N SER A 117 10.84 -14.86 2.95
CA SER A 117 12.19 -14.50 3.38
C SER A 117 13.00 -13.92 2.25
N PHE A 118 13.98 -13.14 2.60
CA PHE A 118 14.96 -12.63 1.66
C PHE A 118 16.38 -12.71 2.22
N SER A 119 17.28 -13.02 1.32
CA SER A 119 18.72 -13.02 1.48
C SER A 119 19.33 -12.87 0.07
N ASP A 120 20.16 -13.80 -0.41
CA ASP A 120 20.54 -13.93 -1.84
C ASP A 120 19.36 -14.37 -2.71
N LYS A 121 18.39 -15.05 -2.10
CA LYS A 121 17.13 -15.47 -2.72
C LYS A 121 15.96 -14.82 -2.03
N ILE A 122 14.89 -14.61 -2.79
CA ILE A 122 13.60 -14.16 -2.29
C ILE A 122 12.65 -15.35 -2.41
N GLN A 123 12.01 -15.70 -1.32
CA GLN A 123 11.09 -16.83 -1.23
C GLN A 123 9.78 -16.38 -0.64
N PHE A 124 8.68 -16.92 -1.16
CA PHE A 124 7.35 -16.72 -0.64
C PHE A 124 6.73 -18.07 -0.27
N SER A 125 5.91 -18.13 0.77
CA SER A 125 5.02 -19.25 1.02
C SER A 125 3.98 -19.37 -0.09
N GLY A 126 3.18 -20.40 -0.12
CA GLY A 126 2.12 -20.62 -1.12
C GLY A 126 1.33 -19.38 -1.54
N GLU A 127 0.01 -19.49 -1.60
CA GLU A 127 -0.90 -18.37 -1.93
C GLU A 127 -1.24 -17.53 -0.69
N PHE A 128 -1.90 -16.38 -0.89
CA PHE A 128 -2.45 -15.60 0.22
C PHE A 128 -3.55 -16.39 0.94
N THR A 129 -3.41 -16.54 2.25
CA THR A 129 -4.37 -17.27 3.08
C THR A 129 -4.71 -16.51 4.35
N SER A 130 -5.89 -16.78 4.91
CA SER A 130 -6.28 -16.38 6.27
C SER A 130 -6.03 -17.48 7.30
N ASP A 131 -5.59 -18.67 6.86
CA ASP A 131 -5.25 -19.78 7.74
C ASP A 131 -3.92 -19.48 8.46
N ARG A 132 -4.04 -19.23 9.77
CA ARG A 132 -2.91 -18.86 10.62
C ARG A 132 -1.94 -20.02 10.83
N ASP A 133 -2.46 -21.24 10.88
CA ASP A 133 -1.65 -22.44 11.12
C ASP A 133 -0.76 -22.72 9.90
N ASP A 134 -1.31 -22.56 8.68
CA ASP A 134 -0.55 -22.65 7.43
C ASP A 134 0.55 -21.57 7.37
N LEU A 135 0.22 -20.32 7.72
CA LEU A 135 1.19 -19.21 7.75
C LEU A 135 2.30 -19.46 8.77
N ILE A 136 1.96 -19.91 9.99
CA ILE A 136 2.94 -20.22 11.04
C ILE A 136 3.81 -21.40 10.64
N PHE A 137 3.24 -22.41 9.97
CA PHE A 137 4.01 -23.52 9.45
C PHE A 137 5.02 -23.04 8.40
N ALA A 138 4.58 -22.20 7.47
CA ALA A 138 5.43 -21.64 6.42
C ALA A 138 6.60 -20.81 6.97
N LEU A 139 6.45 -20.11 8.11
CA LEU A 139 7.55 -19.39 8.76
C LEU A 139 8.75 -20.28 9.11
N LYS A 140 8.52 -21.58 9.33
CA LYS A 140 9.55 -22.54 9.78
C LYS A 140 10.33 -23.15 8.61
N ASP A 141 9.82 -23.03 7.39
CA ASP A 141 10.42 -23.61 6.16
C ASP A 141 11.26 -22.62 5.34
N LEU A 142 11.52 -21.43 5.88
CA LEU A 142 12.29 -20.39 5.20
C LEU A 142 13.81 -20.67 5.28
N GLN A 143 14.54 -20.34 4.21
CA GLN A 143 15.95 -20.68 4.06
C GLN A 143 16.87 -19.48 4.21
N PHE A 144 18.06 -19.74 4.77
CA PHE A 144 19.13 -18.76 4.92
C PHE A 144 19.93 -18.53 3.66
N GLY A 145 20.54 -17.36 3.57
CA GLY A 145 21.50 -17.02 2.52
C GLY A 145 22.26 -15.71 2.80
N ASN A 146 23.07 -15.31 1.84
CA ASN A 146 23.77 -14.03 1.75
C ASN A 146 23.95 -13.70 0.28
N PRO A 147 23.93 -12.44 -0.12
CA PRO A 147 23.76 -11.17 0.61
C PRO A 147 22.28 -10.79 0.86
N THR A 148 22.02 -9.57 1.30
CA THR A 148 20.68 -9.04 1.62
C THR A 148 20.12 -8.26 0.43
N ARG A 149 18.97 -8.70 -0.13
CA ARG A 149 18.25 -8.07 -1.26
C ARG A 149 16.94 -7.45 -0.78
N LEU A 150 17.08 -6.43 0.05
CA LEU A 150 15.95 -5.79 0.75
C LEU A 150 14.96 -5.11 -0.19
N TYR A 151 15.46 -4.24 -1.09
CA TYR A 151 14.58 -3.50 -2.01
C TYR A 151 13.97 -4.40 -3.07
N ASP A 152 14.70 -5.41 -3.55
CA ASP A 152 14.13 -6.43 -4.43
C ASP A 152 13.00 -7.19 -3.73
N ALA A 153 13.16 -7.53 -2.44
CA ALA A 153 12.14 -8.25 -1.67
C ALA A 153 10.87 -7.41 -1.50
N ILE A 154 11.00 -6.12 -1.20
CA ILE A 154 9.83 -5.21 -1.12
C ILE A 154 9.18 -5.08 -2.49
N ASN A 155 9.97 -4.93 -3.56
CA ASN A 155 9.48 -4.81 -4.93
C ASN A 155 8.74 -6.06 -5.40
N GLU A 156 9.25 -7.26 -5.13
CA GLU A 156 8.59 -8.52 -5.45
C GLU A 156 7.32 -8.72 -4.61
N SER A 157 7.33 -8.33 -3.33
CA SER A 157 6.15 -8.35 -2.47
C SER A 157 5.01 -7.48 -3.03
N MET A 158 5.31 -6.30 -3.56
CA MET A 158 4.31 -5.46 -4.23
C MET A 158 3.73 -6.15 -5.48
N ALA A 159 4.57 -6.90 -6.24
CA ALA A 159 4.08 -7.67 -7.38
C ALA A 159 3.07 -8.75 -6.96
N MET A 160 3.30 -9.42 -5.84
CA MET A 160 2.35 -10.40 -5.29
C MET A 160 1.02 -9.74 -4.88
N LEU A 161 1.06 -8.53 -4.32
CA LEU A 161 -0.11 -7.78 -3.86
C LEU A 161 -0.94 -7.14 -4.98
N ARG A 162 -0.50 -7.19 -6.24
CA ARG A 162 -1.13 -6.44 -7.33
C ARG A 162 -2.61 -6.73 -7.50
N GLN A 163 -3.03 -7.97 -7.30
CA GLN A 163 -4.43 -8.42 -7.45
C GLN A 163 -5.22 -8.39 -6.12
N ALA A 164 -4.62 -7.94 -5.04
CA ALA A 164 -5.33 -7.82 -3.77
C ALA A 164 -6.35 -6.69 -3.83
N GLU A 165 -7.59 -6.99 -3.42
CA GLU A 165 -8.71 -6.03 -3.38
C GLU A 165 -8.72 -5.22 -2.09
N ASN A 166 -8.22 -5.81 -0.99
CA ASN A 166 -8.12 -5.17 0.31
C ASN A 166 -6.91 -4.22 0.38
N ARG A 167 -6.78 -3.47 1.48
CA ARG A 167 -5.59 -2.65 1.75
C ARG A 167 -4.33 -3.47 1.63
N LYS A 168 -3.38 -2.99 0.84
CA LYS A 168 -2.13 -3.68 0.50
C LYS A 168 -1.03 -3.28 1.47
N VAL A 169 -0.40 -4.25 2.10
CA VAL A 169 0.63 -4.02 3.11
C VAL A 169 1.85 -4.89 2.83
N VAL A 170 3.02 -4.28 2.82
CA VAL A 170 4.30 -5.00 2.95
C VAL A 170 4.84 -4.74 4.35
N LEU A 171 5.00 -5.78 5.15
CA LEU A 171 5.66 -5.73 6.44
C LEU A 171 7.03 -6.37 6.30
N VAL A 172 8.09 -5.57 6.39
CA VAL A 172 9.46 -6.05 6.26
C VAL A 172 10.20 -5.96 7.60
N PHE A 173 10.95 -6.99 7.89
CA PHE A 173 11.87 -7.03 9.04
C PHE A 173 13.30 -7.26 8.58
N THR A 174 14.25 -6.46 9.09
CA THR A 174 15.68 -6.58 8.79
C THR A 174 16.54 -6.03 9.94
N ASP A 175 17.77 -6.52 10.06
CA ASP A 175 18.80 -5.96 10.93
C ASP A 175 19.92 -5.24 10.15
N GLY A 176 19.82 -5.16 8.82
CA GLY A 176 20.90 -4.70 7.95
C GLY A 176 20.48 -3.73 6.85
N ASP A 177 21.52 -3.29 6.14
CA ASP A 177 21.39 -2.48 4.93
C ASP A 177 21.11 -3.38 3.71
N ASP A 178 20.50 -2.80 2.69
CA ASP A 178 20.48 -3.41 1.36
C ASP A 178 21.91 -3.52 0.80
N THR A 179 22.26 -4.71 0.32
CA THR A 179 23.63 -4.95 -0.18
C THR A 179 23.70 -5.50 -1.60
N ALA A 180 22.55 -5.95 -2.15
CA ALA A 180 22.56 -6.68 -3.42
C ALA A 180 21.27 -6.57 -4.24
N SER A 181 20.37 -5.66 -3.92
CA SER A 181 19.19 -5.44 -4.76
C SER A 181 19.56 -4.86 -6.12
N ARG A 182 18.74 -5.15 -7.11
CA ARG A 182 18.84 -4.64 -8.47
C ARG A 182 18.07 -3.35 -8.66
N VAL A 183 16.97 -3.19 -7.89
CA VAL A 183 16.19 -1.97 -7.83
C VAL A 183 16.68 -1.11 -6.68
N ASP A 184 16.56 0.21 -6.80
CA ASP A 184 16.90 1.12 -5.72
C ASP A 184 15.65 1.53 -4.89
N MET A 185 15.90 2.27 -3.82
CA MET A 185 14.83 2.76 -2.93
C MET A 185 13.85 3.69 -3.65
N GLY A 186 14.31 4.47 -4.63
CA GLY A 186 13.47 5.37 -5.42
C GLY A 186 12.46 4.60 -6.27
N ASP A 187 12.94 3.58 -6.99
CA ASP A 187 12.08 2.70 -7.81
C ASP A 187 10.98 2.04 -6.96
N VAL A 188 11.37 1.54 -5.76
CA VAL A 188 10.43 0.90 -4.82
C VAL A 188 9.40 1.90 -4.31
N LEU A 189 9.82 3.13 -3.98
CA LEU A 189 8.92 4.18 -3.50
C LEU A 189 7.91 4.60 -4.56
N ASP A 190 8.37 4.84 -5.79
CA ASP A 190 7.49 5.25 -6.90
C ASP A 190 6.44 4.16 -7.17
N ARG A 191 6.86 2.90 -7.16
CA ARG A 191 5.94 1.78 -7.31
C ARG A 191 4.95 1.66 -6.15
N ALA A 192 5.40 1.83 -4.90
CA ALA A 192 4.52 1.76 -3.74
C ALA A 192 3.43 2.84 -3.78
N ARG A 193 3.75 4.03 -4.29
CA ARG A 193 2.79 5.11 -4.54
C ARG A 193 1.80 4.77 -5.64
N ASP A 194 2.28 4.27 -6.79
CA ASP A 194 1.44 3.92 -7.94
C ASP A 194 0.48 2.79 -7.65
N GLU A 195 0.92 1.78 -6.90
CA GLU A 195 0.14 0.59 -6.55
C GLU A 195 -0.61 0.74 -5.20
N GLU A 196 -0.48 1.89 -4.51
CA GLU A 196 -1.10 2.22 -3.22
C GLU A 196 -0.78 1.18 -2.14
N VAL A 197 0.49 0.79 -2.02
CA VAL A 197 0.97 -0.19 -1.04
C VAL A 197 1.58 0.52 0.15
N MET A 198 1.13 0.21 1.37
CA MET A 198 1.75 0.65 2.60
C MET A 198 2.95 -0.22 2.95
N VAL A 199 4.09 0.40 3.27
CA VAL A 199 5.29 -0.30 3.72
C VAL A 199 5.49 -0.08 5.21
N TYR A 200 5.35 -1.16 5.98
CA TYR A 200 5.73 -1.22 7.38
C TYR A 200 7.12 -1.82 7.50
N ALA A 201 7.98 -1.21 8.30
CA ALA A 201 9.32 -1.74 8.51
C ALA A 201 9.68 -1.82 9.99
N ILE A 202 10.20 -2.97 10.39
CA ILE A 202 10.77 -3.21 11.71
C ILE A 202 12.26 -3.45 11.54
N GLY A 203 13.06 -2.52 12.03
CA GLY A 203 14.51 -2.60 11.98
C GLY A 203 15.11 -2.95 13.33
N LEU A 204 16.04 -3.89 13.39
CA LEU A 204 16.73 -4.28 14.61
C LEU A 204 18.22 -3.90 14.54
N GLU A 205 18.72 -3.14 15.50
CA GLU A 205 20.17 -3.04 15.70
C GLU A 205 20.68 -4.37 16.27
N SER A 206 21.64 -5.01 15.61
CA SER A 206 22.19 -6.28 16.06
C SER A 206 23.73 -6.28 16.05
N GLU A 207 24.33 -7.28 16.68
CA GLU A 207 25.76 -7.57 16.59
C GLU A 207 25.95 -9.05 16.31
N TYR A 208 26.77 -9.35 15.31
CA TYR A 208 27.15 -10.73 15.00
C TYR A 208 28.67 -10.87 14.85
N PHE A 209 29.15 -12.10 14.95
CA PHE A 209 30.56 -12.41 14.73
C PHE A 209 30.74 -12.95 13.30
N ASN A 210 31.51 -12.23 12.47
CA ASN A 210 31.70 -12.58 11.05
C ASN A 210 32.85 -13.57 10.80
N GLY A 211 33.34 -14.26 11.83
CA GLY A 211 34.52 -15.15 11.78
C GLY A 211 35.83 -14.45 12.15
N GLN A 212 35.93 -13.14 12.15
CA GLN A 212 37.11 -12.35 12.46
C GLN A 212 36.90 -11.36 13.59
N ARG A 213 35.76 -10.65 13.59
CA ARG A 213 35.43 -9.61 14.56
C ARG A 213 33.92 -9.54 14.78
N ARG A 214 33.53 -8.87 15.87
CA ARG A 214 32.12 -8.45 16.06
C ARG A 214 31.81 -7.30 15.10
N VAL A 215 30.72 -7.44 14.38
CA VAL A 215 30.17 -6.43 13.43
C VAL A 215 28.82 -5.99 13.98
N ARG A 216 28.62 -4.70 14.09
CA ARG A 216 27.32 -4.11 14.44
C ARG A 216 26.60 -3.78 13.14
N THR A 217 25.36 -4.23 13.05
CA THR A 217 24.47 -3.92 11.95
C THR A 217 23.48 -2.82 12.36
N ARG A 218 22.93 -2.13 11.38
CA ARG A 218 21.85 -1.17 11.54
C ARG A 218 20.89 -1.33 10.39
N PRO A 219 19.58 -1.11 10.65
CA PRO A 219 18.58 -1.15 9.58
C PRO A 219 18.85 -0.08 8.53
N ASP A 220 18.52 -0.40 7.29
CA ASP A 220 18.63 0.51 6.15
C ASP A 220 17.83 1.81 6.40
N ARG A 221 18.46 2.94 6.11
CA ARG A 221 17.87 4.27 6.34
C ARG A 221 16.72 4.58 5.40
N GLY A 222 16.68 3.98 4.23
CA GLY A 222 15.62 4.12 3.24
C GLY A 222 14.28 3.56 3.74
N LEU A 223 14.32 2.57 4.63
CA LEU A 223 13.10 1.98 5.20
C LEU A 223 12.23 3.00 5.95
N ARG A 224 12.85 3.90 6.73
CA ARG A 224 12.10 4.98 7.39
C ARG A 224 11.39 5.85 6.37
N ARG A 225 12.10 6.25 5.31
CA ARG A 225 11.52 7.07 4.25
C ARG A 225 10.40 6.33 3.51
N LEU A 226 10.59 5.06 3.14
CA LEU A 226 9.54 4.24 2.51
C LEU A 226 8.28 4.17 3.38
N SER A 227 8.44 3.88 4.68
CA SER A 227 7.31 3.82 5.60
C SER A 227 6.59 5.17 5.73
N ASP A 228 7.33 6.26 5.95
CA ASP A 228 6.78 7.60 6.11
C ASP A 228 6.02 8.07 4.85
N GLU A 229 6.58 7.84 3.66
CA GLU A 229 6.00 8.27 2.40
C GLU A 229 4.74 7.46 2.01
N THR A 230 4.68 6.17 2.40
CA THR A 230 3.55 5.30 2.10
C THR A 230 2.48 5.26 3.17
N GLY A 231 2.68 5.95 4.30
CA GLY A 231 1.76 5.98 5.44
C GLY A 231 1.87 4.77 6.37
N GLY A 232 2.82 3.88 6.13
CA GLY A 232 3.16 2.77 7.03
C GLY A 232 3.95 3.22 8.26
N GLY A 233 4.32 2.26 9.12
CA GLY A 233 5.08 2.51 10.35
C GLY A 233 6.52 2.06 10.25
N TYR A 234 7.45 2.86 10.80
CA TYR A 234 8.85 2.46 10.99
C TYR A 234 9.17 2.30 12.46
N PHE A 235 9.65 1.11 12.84
CA PHE A 235 10.00 0.77 14.21
C PHE A 235 11.46 0.35 14.27
N GLU A 236 12.31 1.15 14.94
CA GLU A 236 13.72 0.85 15.12
C GLU A 236 13.95 0.32 16.53
N LEU A 237 14.37 -0.95 16.62
CA LEU A 237 14.52 -1.69 17.84
C LEU A 237 16.00 -1.82 18.20
N LYS A 238 16.32 -1.66 19.48
CA LYS A 238 17.66 -1.86 20.03
C LYS A 238 17.83 -3.20 20.75
N LYS A 239 16.70 -3.87 21.01
CA LYS A 239 16.66 -5.14 21.74
C LYS A 239 15.69 -6.10 21.12
N THR A 240 16.04 -7.38 21.12
CA THR A 240 15.21 -8.45 20.55
C THR A 240 13.93 -8.73 21.34
N ASP A 241 13.88 -8.41 22.65
CA ASP A 241 12.66 -8.55 23.46
C ASP A 241 11.55 -7.56 23.07
N GLU A 242 11.88 -6.51 22.32
CA GLU A 242 10.91 -5.56 21.77
C GLU A 242 10.19 -6.09 20.49
N LEU A 243 10.70 -7.18 19.89
CA LEU A 243 10.14 -7.74 18.64
C LEU A 243 8.68 -8.14 18.77
N GLY A 244 8.35 -9.04 19.70
CA GLY A 244 6.98 -9.52 19.88
C GLY A 244 5.96 -8.42 20.14
N PRO A 245 6.21 -7.49 21.10
CA PRO A 245 5.36 -6.32 21.30
C PRO A 245 5.19 -5.46 20.05
N THR A 246 6.27 -5.26 19.26
CA THR A 246 6.23 -4.43 18.05
C THR A 246 5.41 -5.07 16.94
N PHE A 247 5.59 -6.35 16.65
CA PHE A 247 4.75 -7.07 15.69
C PHE A 247 3.28 -7.07 16.09
N SER A 248 3.00 -7.25 17.40
CA SER A 248 1.64 -7.15 17.95
C SER A 248 1.04 -5.76 17.75
N ARG A 249 1.85 -4.71 17.95
CA ARG A 249 1.45 -3.33 17.74
C ARG A 249 1.13 -3.05 16.26
N VAL A 250 1.93 -3.55 15.32
CA VAL A 250 1.66 -3.39 13.89
C VAL A 250 0.29 -3.98 13.52
N ALA A 251 -0.03 -5.19 14.01
CA ALA A 251 -1.34 -5.79 13.76
C ALA A 251 -2.49 -4.94 14.35
N GLN A 252 -2.35 -4.45 15.59
CA GLN A 252 -3.33 -3.56 16.21
C GLN A 252 -3.50 -2.25 15.43
N GLU A 253 -2.39 -1.68 14.97
CA GLU A 253 -2.40 -0.44 14.19
C GLU A 253 -3.15 -0.62 12.88
N LEU A 254 -2.90 -1.70 12.15
CA LEU A 254 -3.59 -2.00 10.88
C LEU A 254 -5.12 -2.13 11.07
N HIS A 255 -5.59 -2.59 12.23
CA HIS A 255 -7.03 -2.69 12.53
C HIS A 255 -7.63 -1.41 13.15
N SER A 256 -6.81 -0.40 13.45
CA SER A 256 -7.26 0.85 14.09
C SER A 256 -7.11 2.06 13.18
N GLN A 257 -6.95 1.85 11.88
CA GLN A 257 -6.77 2.92 10.90
C GLN A 257 -8.11 3.47 10.43
N TYR A 258 -8.11 4.77 10.15
CA TYR A 258 -9.20 5.47 9.49
C TYR A 258 -8.98 5.46 7.98
N THR A 259 -10.04 5.39 7.20
CA THR A 259 -10.00 5.66 5.77
C THR A 259 -10.73 6.95 5.50
N LEU A 260 -9.99 7.96 5.10
CA LEU A 260 -10.51 9.26 4.65
C LEU A 260 -10.51 9.28 3.12
N GLY A 261 -11.29 10.17 2.54
CA GLY A 261 -11.25 10.39 1.10
C GLY A 261 -11.71 11.77 0.72
N PHE A 262 -11.13 12.30 -0.34
CA PHE A 262 -11.52 13.58 -0.92
C PHE A 262 -11.51 13.48 -2.45
N THR A 263 -12.18 14.43 -3.10
CA THR A 263 -12.18 14.54 -4.55
C THR A 263 -11.22 15.67 -4.96
N PRO A 264 -10.09 15.36 -5.64
CA PRO A 264 -9.16 16.39 -6.05
C PRO A 264 -9.78 17.37 -7.05
N ALA A 265 -9.47 18.64 -6.90
CA ALA A 265 -9.96 19.69 -7.78
C ALA A 265 -9.40 19.58 -9.20
N THR A 266 -8.22 18.99 -9.36
CA THR A 266 -7.54 18.77 -10.65
C THR A 266 -6.97 17.37 -10.73
N LEU A 267 -7.06 16.76 -11.93
CA LEU A 267 -6.45 15.49 -12.25
C LEU A 267 -5.39 15.73 -13.34
N ASP A 268 -4.28 16.36 -12.97
CA ASP A 268 -3.24 16.84 -13.88
C ASP A 268 -2.11 15.82 -14.15
N GLY A 269 -2.22 14.62 -13.53
CA GLY A 269 -1.25 13.54 -13.68
C GLY A 269 0.06 13.76 -12.90
N ARG A 270 0.12 14.76 -12.02
CA ARG A 270 1.31 15.08 -11.24
C ARG A 270 1.24 14.51 -9.82
N GLU A 271 2.40 14.47 -9.19
CA GLU A 271 2.50 14.20 -7.76
C GLU A 271 2.01 15.41 -6.96
N HIS A 272 1.08 15.20 -6.05
CA HIS A 272 0.57 16.19 -5.11
C HIS A 272 0.99 15.85 -3.69
N GLU A 273 1.36 16.87 -2.92
CA GLU A 273 1.61 16.72 -1.48
C GLU A 273 0.29 16.56 -0.71
N LEU A 274 0.27 15.61 0.20
CA LEU A 274 -0.90 15.25 0.98
C LEU A 274 -0.60 15.36 2.47
N VAL A 275 -1.40 16.15 3.19
CA VAL A 275 -1.29 16.30 4.64
C VAL A 275 -2.63 16.01 5.28
N VAL A 276 -2.64 15.09 6.26
CA VAL A 276 -3.78 14.84 7.14
C VAL A 276 -3.46 15.38 8.52
N ARG A 277 -4.39 16.10 9.12
CA ARG A 277 -4.28 16.61 10.49
C ARG A 277 -5.49 16.20 11.31
N VAL A 278 -5.29 16.05 12.62
CA VAL A 278 -6.36 15.96 13.62
C VAL A 278 -6.45 17.30 14.33
N LYS A 279 -7.64 17.86 14.43
CA LYS A 279 -7.88 19.19 15.04
C LYS A 279 -7.55 19.21 16.53
N GLN A 280 -7.63 18.05 17.19
CA GLN A 280 -7.35 17.95 18.62
C GLN A 280 -5.85 18.03 18.89
N THR A 281 -5.43 18.90 19.79
CA THR A 281 -4.04 19.09 20.18
C THR A 281 -3.46 17.83 20.84
N GLY A 282 -2.19 17.53 20.54
CA GLY A 282 -1.49 16.38 21.08
C GLY A 282 -1.73 15.07 20.34
N MET A 283 -2.48 15.09 19.24
CA MET A 283 -2.65 13.95 18.35
C MET A 283 -1.82 14.10 17.09
N ASN A 284 -1.28 12.98 16.61
CA ASN A 284 -0.51 12.89 15.39
C ASN A 284 -1.22 11.98 14.40
N ALA A 285 -1.50 12.49 13.19
CA ALA A 285 -1.99 11.71 12.08
C ALA A 285 -0.80 11.30 11.19
N ARG A 286 -0.73 10.01 10.83
CA ARG A 286 0.20 9.48 9.85
C ARG A 286 -0.57 8.88 8.69
N ALA A 287 -0.29 9.35 7.49
CA ALA A 287 -0.86 8.92 6.23
C ALA A 287 0.22 8.99 5.15
N ARG A 288 -0.05 8.49 3.96
CA ARG A 288 0.85 8.71 2.82
C ARG A 288 1.04 10.20 2.58
N ARG A 289 2.24 10.59 2.20
CA ARG A 289 2.61 12.01 2.04
C ARG A 289 2.31 12.57 0.66
N THR A 290 2.16 11.71 -0.33
CA THR A 290 1.90 12.11 -1.71
C THR A 290 0.95 11.14 -2.42
N TYR A 291 0.37 11.59 -3.52
CA TYR A 291 -0.39 10.76 -4.45
C TYR A 291 -0.26 11.31 -5.87
N ILE A 292 -0.55 10.49 -6.87
CA ILE A 292 -0.60 10.93 -8.27
C ILE A 292 -2.02 11.35 -8.61
N ALA A 293 -2.22 12.62 -8.93
CA ALA A 293 -3.52 13.17 -9.33
C ALA A 293 -3.87 12.78 -10.79
N ALA A 294 -3.92 11.47 -11.07
CA ALA A 294 -4.20 10.94 -12.40
C ALA A 294 -5.70 10.67 -12.60
N PRO A 295 -6.24 10.85 -13.81
CA PRO A 295 -7.57 10.35 -14.14
C PRO A 295 -7.62 8.83 -13.98
N GLU A 296 -8.80 8.30 -13.68
CA GLU A 296 -9.01 6.86 -13.57
C GLU A 296 -8.52 6.16 -14.82
N ARG A 297 -7.62 5.19 -14.68
CA ARG A 297 -7.25 4.32 -15.80
C ARG A 297 -8.46 3.44 -16.08
N LEU A 298 -9.18 3.74 -17.16
CA LEU A 298 -10.17 2.81 -17.67
C LEU A 298 -9.44 1.50 -17.96
N SER A 299 -9.74 0.45 -17.21
CA SER A 299 -9.28 -0.89 -17.58
C SER A 299 -9.75 -1.14 -19.02
N PRO A 300 -8.87 -1.63 -19.91
CA PRO A 300 -9.33 -2.03 -21.22
C PRO A 300 -10.45 -3.04 -21.00
N ALA A 301 -11.62 -2.77 -21.59
CA ALA A 301 -12.73 -3.71 -21.61
C ALA A 301 -12.22 -5.01 -22.26
N GLU A 302 -12.30 -6.12 -21.52
CA GLU A 302 -12.06 -7.47 -22.04
C GLU A 302 -13.03 -7.82 -23.16
#